data_26149ff23ea6069f207bce0249c38f40
#
_entry.id   26149ff23ea6069f207bce0249c38f40
#
_cell.length_a   1.000
_cell.length_b   1.000
_cell.length_c   1.000
_cell.angle_alpha   90.00
_cell.angle_beta   90.00
_cell.angle_gamma   90.00
#
_symmetry.space_group_name_H-M   'P 1'
#
loop_
_entity.id
_entity.type
_entity.pdbx_description
1 polymer ?
#
loop_
_entity_poly.entity_id
_entity_poly.type
_entity_poly.pdbx_seq_one_letter_code
_entity_poly.pdbx_strand_id
1 'polypeptide(L)'
;MISSKYFDHTILKAEATEAQVAKICDEALANDFASVCVNQYYTRFVAEKLKGSDVKVCTVVGFPLGMSDTGVKAFETKAAIEDGAQEIDMVINVGALKDKKYDYVKNDIH
;
A
#
# COMPACT_ATOMS: atom_id res chain seq x y z
N MET A 1 -20.64 17.86 -1.77
CA MET A 1 -19.37 17.68 -2.49
C MET A 1 -18.47 16.75 -1.68
N ILE A 2 -17.90 15.76 -2.31
CA ILE A 2 -16.99 14.82 -1.64
C ILE A 2 -15.59 15.43 -1.63
N SER A 3 -14.96 15.45 -0.46
CA SER A 3 -13.58 15.95 -0.33
C SER A 3 -12.59 15.04 -1.04
N SER A 4 -11.57 15.61 -1.69
CA SER A 4 -10.47 14.85 -2.29
C SER A 4 -9.71 13.99 -1.27
N LYS A 5 -9.78 14.34 0.01
CA LYS A 5 -9.17 13.55 1.10
C LYS A 5 -9.83 12.19 1.32
N TYR A 6 -10.96 11.91 0.69
CA TYR A 6 -11.58 10.58 0.73
C TYR A 6 -11.07 9.66 -0.40
N PHE A 7 -10.20 10.16 -1.28
CA PHE A 7 -9.70 9.38 -2.41
C PHE A 7 -8.26 8.96 -2.22
N ASP A 8 -8.00 7.69 -2.52
CA ASP A 8 -6.65 7.14 -2.61
C ASP A 8 -6.29 7.00 -4.08
N HIS A 9 -5.12 7.49 -4.47
CA HIS A 9 -4.63 7.35 -5.85
C HIS A 9 -3.69 6.16 -5.90
N THR A 10 -3.95 5.22 -6.81
CA THR A 10 -3.33 3.89 -6.77
C THR A 10 -2.65 3.55 -8.10
N ILE A 11 -1.45 2.96 -8.02
CA ILE A 11 -0.81 2.33 -9.17
C ILE A 11 -0.10 1.04 -8.70
N LEU A 12 -0.67 -0.10 -9.09
CA LEU A 12 -0.25 -1.41 -8.59
C LEU A 12 0.14 -2.39 -9.72
N LYS A 13 0.18 -1.92 -10.96
CA LYS A 13 0.57 -2.78 -12.09
C LYS A 13 2.02 -3.19 -11.96
N ALA A 14 2.31 -4.47 -12.22
CA ALA A 14 3.66 -4.99 -12.14
C ALA A 14 4.62 -4.28 -13.11
N GLU A 15 4.12 -3.83 -14.24
CA GLU A 15 4.92 -3.15 -15.26
C GLU A 15 4.99 -1.62 -15.08
N ALA A 16 4.48 -1.09 -13.99
CA ALA A 16 4.51 0.35 -13.74
C ALA A 16 5.94 0.88 -13.68
N THR A 17 6.18 2.00 -14.36
CA THR A 17 7.50 2.65 -14.40
C THR A 17 7.58 3.78 -13.39
N GLU A 18 8.82 4.20 -13.09
CA GLU A 18 9.07 5.32 -12.19
C GLU A 18 8.39 6.60 -12.70
N ALA A 19 8.40 6.84 -14.01
CA ALA A 19 7.73 8.00 -14.61
C ALA A 19 6.22 7.96 -14.38
N GLN A 20 5.60 6.79 -14.50
CA GLN A 20 4.17 6.62 -14.23
C GLN A 20 3.85 6.85 -12.77
N VAL A 21 4.67 6.34 -11.86
CA VAL A 21 4.51 6.54 -10.41
C VAL A 21 4.67 8.02 -10.07
N ALA A 22 5.66 8.70 -10.64
CA ALA A 22 5.87 10.13 -10.44
C ALA A 22 4.63 10.94 -10.87
N LYS A 23 4.01 10.59 -12.00
CA LYS A 23 2.80 11.23 -12.48
C LYS A 23 1.64 11.07 -11.48
N ILE A 24 1.48 9.86 -10.93
CA ILE A 24 0.46 9.59 -9.92
C ILE A 24 0.68 10.46 -8.67
N CYS A 25 1.93 10.60 -8.24
CA CYS A 25 2.27 11.47 -7.11
C CYS A 25 1.94 12.94 -7.41
N ASP A 26 2.27 13.42 -8.60
CA ASP A 26 1.99 14.79 -9.00
C ASP A 26 0.48 15.04 -9.04
N GLU A 27 -0.31 14.10 -9.55
CA GLU A 27 -1.77 14.19 -9.57
C GLU A 27 -2.34 14.23 -8.14
N ALA A 28 -1.81 13.40 -7.24
CA ALA A 28 -2.26 13.38 -5.85
C ALA A 28 -1.95 14.69 -5.14
N LEU A 29 -0.79 15.27 -5.38
CA LEU A 29 -0.40 16.57 -4.81
C LEU A 29 -1.28 17.69 -5.35
N ALA A 30 -1.52 17.71 -6.67
CA ALA A 30 -2.32 18.73 -7.32
C ALA A 30 -3.77 18.73 -6.86
N ASN A 31 -4.32 17.54 -6.56
CA ASN A 31 -5.71 17.36 -6.14
C ASN A 31 -5.87 17.10 -4.65
N ASP A 32 -4.79 17.12 -3.90
CA ASP A 32 -4.78 16.88 -2.44
C ASP A 32 -5.53 15.61 -2.04
N PHE A 33 -5.22 14.50 -2.71
CA PHE A 33 -5.81 13.20 -2.37
C PHE A 33 -5.34 12.70 -0.99
N ALA A 34 -6.07 11.74 -0.41
CA ALA A 34 -5.76 11.20 0.92
C ALA A 34 -4.41 10.45 0.92
N SER A 35 -4.15 9.64 -0.09
CA SER A 35 -2.94 8.84 -0.17
C SER A 35 -2.58 8.46 -1.61
N VAL A 36 -1.34 8.01 -1.77
CA VAL A 36 -0.87 7.31 -2.96
C VAL A 36 -0.51 5.90 -2.53
N CYS A 37 -1.09 4.89 -3.17
CA CYS A 37 -0.86 3.49 -2.84
C CYS A 37 -0.05 2.80 -3.93
N VAL A 38 1.06 2.17 -3.56
CA VAL A 38 2.00 1.53 -4.48
C VAL A 38 2.49 0.19 -3.95
N ASN A 39 3.13 -0.58 -4.82
CA ASN A 39 3.91 -1.73 -4.41
C ASN A 39 5.15 -1.28 -3.65
N GLN A 40 5.67 -2.13 -2.76
CA GLN A 40 6.76 -1.78 -1.84
C GLN A 40 8.02 -1.28 -2.56
N TYR A 41 8.29 -1.75 -3.76
CA TYR A 41 9.44 -1.30 -4.55
C TYR A 41 9.50 0.23 -4.70
N TYR A 42 8.33 0.86 -4.85
CA TYR A 42 8.23 2.31 -5.03
C TYR A 42 7.98 3.11 -3.75
N THR A 43 7.87 2.46 -2.60
CA THR A 43 7.51 3.13 -1.35
C THR A 43 8.45 4.30 -1.02
N ARG A 44 9.75 4.07 -1.07
CA ARG A 44 10.75 5.12 -0.75
C ARG A 44 10.68 6.27 -1.75
N PHE A 45 10.54 5.96 -3.03
CA PHE A 45 10.42 6.97 -4.10
C PHE A 45 9.20 7.87 -3.86
N VAL A 46 8.05 7.25 -3.57
CA VAL A 46 6.81 7.98 -3.28
C VAL A 46 6.95 8.81 -1.99
N ALA A 47 7.57 8.24 -0.96
CA ALA A 47 7.79 8.96 0.29
C ALA A 47 8.59 10.24 0.08
N GLU A 48 9.62 10.20 -0.75
CA GLU A 48 10.42 11.38 -1.09
C GLU A 48 9.60 12.40 -1.88
N LYS A 49 8.81 11.94 -2.84
CA LYS A 49 7.95 12.80 -3.67
C LYS A 49 6.87 13.51 -2.86
N LEU A 50 6.31 12.86 -1.85
CA LEU A 50 5.21 13.39 -1.05
C LEU A 50 5.67 14.07 0.23
N LYS A 51 6.98 14.14 0.47
CA LYS A 51 7.54 14.74 1.68
C LYS A 51 7.08 16.18 1.85
N GLY A 52 6.59 16.49 3.05
CA GLY A 52 6.10 17.83 3.38
C GLY A 52 4.65 18.09 2.98
N SER A 53 3.98 17.12 2.37
CA SER A 53 2.55 17.22 2.03
C SER A 53 1.68 16.46 3.02
N ASP A 54 0.36 16.66 2.95
CA ASP A 54 -0.61 15.90 3.72
C ASP A 54 -1.03 14.59 3.05
N VAL A 55 -0.51 14.32 1.85
CA VAL A 55 -0.81 13.08 1.13
C VAL A 55 -0.01 11.95 1.76
N LYS A 56 -0.69 10.89 2.18
CA LYS A 56 -0.07 9.74 2.85
C LYS A 56 0.56 8.77 1.85
N VAL A 57 1.60 8.09 2.27
CA VAL A 57 2.23 7.00 1.52
C VAL A 57 1.61 5.70 1.98
N CYS A 58 0.92 5.00 1.09
CA CYS A 58 0.32 3.69 1.35
C CYS A 58 1.06 2.62 0.56
N THR A 59 1.31 1.48 1.19
CA THR A 59 1.99 0.35 0.56
C THR A 59 1.17 -0.92 0.76
N VAL A 60 1.01 -1.71 -0.31
CA VAL A 60 0.33 -3.00 -0.21
C VAL A 60 1.28 -4.06 0.33
N VAL A 61 0.75 -4.99 1.12
CA VAL A 61 1.48 -6.11 1.71
C VAL A 61 0.71 -7.40 1.42
N GLY A 62 1.43 -8.43 0.98
CA GLY A 62 0.80 -9.68 0.58
C GLY A 62 -0.04 -9.55 -0.69
N PHE A 63 0.15 -8.51 -1.45
CA PHE A 63 -0.63 -8.19 -2.65
C PHE A 63 -0.08 -8.96 -3.87
N PRO A 64 -0.94 -9.39 -4.79
CA PRO A 64 -2.40 -9.20 -4.76
C PRO A 64 -3.18 -10.36 -4.13
N LEU A 65 -2.56 -11.50 -3.89
CA LEU A 65 -3.28 -12.73 -3.56
C LEU A 65 -3.52 -12.94 -2.06
N GLY A 66 -2.71 -12.31 -1.21
CA GLY A 66 -2.81 -12.50 0.23
C GLY A 66 -2.39 -13.87 0.72
N MET A 67 -1.71 -14.65 -0.11
CA MET A 67 -1.39 -16.06 0.16
C MET A 67 0.03 -16.31 0.64
N SER A 68 0.83 -15.27 0.83
CA SER A 68 2.16 -15.43 1.41
C SER A 68 2.06 -15.70 2.92
N ASP A 69 3.09 -16.35 3.46
CA ASP A 69 3.12 -16.66 4.89
C ASP A 69 3.03 -15.39 5.75
N THR A 70 2.48 -15.55 6.95
CA THR A 70 2.37 -14.46 7.93
C THR A 70 3.73 -13.80 8.21
N GLY A 71 4.80 -14.60 8.32
CA GLY A 71 6.14 -14.08 8.52
C GLY A 71 6.62 -13.20 7.37
N VAL A 72 6.28 -13.55 6.13
CA VAL A 72 6.60 -12.77 4.95
C VAL A 72 5.84 -11.45 4.95
N LYS A 73 4.55 -11.47 5.29
CA LYS A 73 3.73 -10.25 5.39
C LYS A 73 4.27 -9.32 6.46
N ALA A 74 4.67 -9.86 7.61
CA ALA A 74 5.27 -9.08 8.69
C ALA A 74 6.58 -8.44 8.25
N PHE A 75 7.42 -9.16 7.52
CA PHE A 75 8.68 -8.64 6.99
C PHE A 75 8.42 -7.52 5.97
N GLU A 76 7.47 -7.72 5.04
CA GLU A 76 7.09 -6.70 4.08
C GLU A 76 6.60 -5.43 4.78
N THR A 77 5.77 -5.58 5.81
CA THR A 77 5.25 -4.45 6.58
C THR A 77 6.38 -3.66 7.22
N LYS A 78 7.32 -4.36 7.86
CA LYS A 78 8.48 -3.70 8.48
C LYS A 78 9.31 -2.96 7.45
N ALA A 79 9.62 -3.60 6.32
CA ALA A 79 10.39 -2.99 5.25
C ALA A 79 9.68 -1.76 4.66
N ALA A 80 8.36 -1.85 4.47
CA ALA A 80 7.56 -0.74 3.96
C ALA A 80 7.59 0.46 4.91
N ILE A 81 7.46 0.23 6.21
CA ILE A 81 7.53 1.30 7.21
C ILE A 81 8.92 1.95 7.20
N GLU A 82 9.98 1.15 7.13
CA GLU A 82 11.34 1.67 7.06
C GLU A 82 11.58 2.49 5.79
N ASP A 83 10.88 2.17 4.70
CA ASP A 83 10.95 2.90 3.45
C ASP A 83 10.08 4.16 3.43
N GLY A 84 9.31 4.40 4.46
CA GLY A 84 8.53 5.62 4.62
C GLY A 84 7.02 5.49 4.46
N ALA A 85 6.49 4.25 4.42
CA ALA A 85 5.04 4.05 4.37
C ALA A 85 4.38 4.54 5.66
N GLN A 86 3.27 5.22 5.52
CA GLN A 86 2.46 5.73 6.63
C GLN A 86 1.20 4.90 6.82
N GLU A 87 0.76 4.20 5.77
CA GLU A 87 -0.38 3.30 5.80
C GLU A 87 -0.01 1.99 5.14
N ILE A 88 -0.54 0.89 5.67
CA ILE A 88 -0.32 -0.45 5.13
C ILE A 88 -1.66 -1.02 4.72
N ASP A 89 -1.75 -1.45 3.47
CA ASP A 89 -2.93 -2.11 2.92
C ASP A 89 -2.62 -3.59 2.71
N MET A 90 -2.99 -4.42 3.67
CA MET A 90 -2.67 -5.84 3.67
C MET A 90 -3.79 -6.66 3.05
N VAL A 91 -3.43 -7.61 2.20
CA VAL A 91 -4.39 -8.53 1.58
C VAL A 91 -4.55 -9.76 2.47
N ILE A 92 -5.81 -10.07 2.81
CA ILE A 92 -6.17 -11.24 3.61
C ILE A 92 -6.08 -12.51 2.74
N ASN A 93 -5.66 -13.62 3.36
CA ASN A 93 -5.68 -14.91 2.69
C ASN A 93 -7.13 -15.41 2.57
N VAL A 94 -7.74 -15.15 1.44
CA VAL A 94 -9.16 -15.48 1.18
C VAL A 94 -9.39 -16.98 1.19
N GLY A 95 -8.43 -17.78 0.69
CA GLY A 95 -8.52 -19.23 0.71
C GLY A 95 -8.61 -19.79 2.13
N ALA A 96 -7.76 -19.29 3.04
CA ALA A 96 -7.82 -19.68 4.45
C ALA A 96 -9.14 -19.26 5.10
N LEU A 97 -9.66 -18.08 4.75
CA LEU A 97 -10.94 -17.61 5.26
C LEU A 97 -12.08 -18.50 4.78
N LYS A 98 -12.08 -18.90 3.51
CA LYS A 98 -13.08 -19.82 2.95
C LYS A 98 -13.03 -21.20 3.62
N ASP A 99 -11.84 -21.65 4.01
CA ASP A 99 -11.62 -22.89 4.74
C ASP A 99 -12.00 -22.77 6.22
N LYS A 100 -12.50 -21.59 6.63
CA LYS A 100 -12.88 -21.30 8.02
C LYS A 100 -11.69 -21.36 8.98
N LYS A 101 -10.47 -21.09 8.52
CA LYS A 101 -9.27 -21.01 9.35
C LYS A 101 -9.14 -19.61 9.96
N TYR A 102 -10.11 -19.27 10.81
CA TYR A 102 -10.24 -17.91 11.35
C TYR A 102 -9.05 -17.50 12.22
N ASP A 103 -8.50 -18.43 12.97
CA ASP A 103 -7.33 -18.13 13.81
C ASP A 103 -6.10 -17.79 12.97
N TYR A 104 -5.92 -18.49 11.84
CA TYR A 104 -4.85 -18.19 10.91
C TYR A 104 -5.00 -16.79 10.33
N VAL A 105 -6.20 -16.45 9.85
CA VAL A 105 -6.46 -15.13 9.26
C VAL A 105 -6.26 -14.03 10.29
N LYS A 106 -6.76 -14.22 11.51
CA LYS A 106 -6.59 -13.28 12.61
C LYS A 106 -5.11 -13.07 12.93
N ASN A 107 -4.33 -14.14 13.01
CA ASN A 107 -2.91 -14.08 13.28
C ASN A 107 -2.13 -13.40 12.14
N ASP A 108 -2.58 -13.60 10.90
CA ASP A 108 -1.98 -12.99 9.71
C ASP A 108 -2.09 -11.46 9.71
N ILE A 109 -3.19 -10.94 10.27
CA ILE A 109 -3.45 -9.50 10.38
C ILE A 109 -2.62 -8.85 11.48
N HIS A 110 -2.37 -9.59 12.55
CA HIS A 110 -1.59 -9.13 13.69
C HIS A 110 -0.09 -9.39 13.49
#